data_72d8598c660ff52ab598652f4193a436
#
_entry.id   72d8598c660ff52ab598652f4193a436
#
_cell.length_a   1.000
_cell.length_b   1.000
_cell.length_c   1.000
_cell.angle_alpha   90.00
_cell.angle_beta   90.00
_cell.angle_gamma   90.00
#
_symmetry.space_group_name_H-M   'P 1'
#
loop_
_entity.id
_entity.type
_entity.pdbx_description
1 polymer ?
#
loop_
_entity_poly.entity_id
_entity_poly.type
_entity_poly.pdbx_seq_one_letter_code
_entity_poly.pdbx_strand_id
1 'polypeptide(L)'
;SEMCIRDRSIDRLHSTASSHKRVMVVEVMGHHAGWIALYAGMAGGADVILLPELGYDIDKVNEAILDRARRGKPYSIVVVAEGIETPDKKRPSDYITRAIEAGTGIETRDTVLGYTQRGGNPSPFDRNLATRLGGHATELIANGEFGRMVCMKGDRVESIPLLEVAGKLKLVTPDHDLIVQGKRMGVTFGK
;
A
#
# COMPACT_ATOMS: atom_id res chain seq x y z
N SER A 1 -17.01 8.54 -6.17
CA SER A 1 -15.55 8.36 -6.36
C SER A 1 -15.30 6.95 -6.85
N GLU A 2 -14.65 6.81 -7.98
CA GLU A 2 -14.24 5.49 -8.46
C GLU A 2 -13.11 5.00 -7.57
N MET A 3 -13.37 3.92 -6.84
CA MET A 3 -12.34 3.25 -6.08
C MET A 3 -11.25 2.74 -7.04
N CYS A 4 -10.01 2.86 -6.63
CA CYS A 4 -8.88 2.34 -7.37
C CYS A 4 -8.99 0.81 -7.54
N ILE A 5 -8.41 0.24 -8.59
CA ILE A 5 -8.45 -1.22 -8.85
C ILE A 5 -7.99 -2.03 -7.64
N ARG A 6 -6.95 -1.57 -6.93
CA ARG A 6 -6.45 -2.24 -5.73
C ARG A 6 -7.48 -2.27 -4.59
N ASP A 7 -8.19 -1.16 -4.36
CA ASP A 7 -9.18 -1.04 -3.29
C ASP A 7 -10.36 -1.98 -3.58
N ARG A 8 -10.85 -1.98 -4.82
CA ARG A 8 -11.90 -2.93 -5.27
C ARG A 8 -11.46 -4.39 -5.20
N SER A 9 -10.18 -4.68 -5.43
CA SER A 9 -9.66 -6.03 -5.31
C SER A 9 -9.65 -6.49 -3.85
N ILE A 10 -9.22 -5.63 -2.92
CA ILE A 10 -9.26 -5.91 -1.49
C ILE A 10 -10.71 -6.11 -1.02
N ASP A 11 -11.64 -5.24 -1.41
CA ASP A 11 -13.06 -5.38 -1.08
C ASP A 11 -13.64 -6.73 -1.50
N ARG A 12 -13.31 -7.20 -2.69
CA ARG A 12 -13.75 -8.52 -3.17
C ARG A 12 -13.17 -9.67 -2.35
N LEU A 13 -11.95 -9.52 -1.84
CA LEU A 13 -11.31 -10.55 -1.03
C LEU A 13 -11.94 -10.71 0.33
N HIS A 14 -12.59 -9.69 0.90
CA HIS A 14 -13.33 -9.82 2.16
C HIS A 14 -14.40 -10.91 2.10
N SER A 15 -15.18 -10.97 1.02
CA SER A 15 -16.23 -11.97 0.88
C SER A 15 -15.65 -13.38 0.78
N THR A 16 -14.58 -13.55 0.00
CA THR A 16 -13.92 -14.85 -0.14
C THR A 16 -13.18 -15.27 1.13
N ALA A 17 -12.51 -14.34 1.81
CA ALA A 17 -11.85 -14.59 3.10
C ALA A 17 -12.85 -15.01 4.19
N SER A 18 -13.98 -14.30 4.25
CA SER A 18 -15.04 -14.56 5.21
C SER A 18 -15.70 -15.93 5.01
N SER A 19 -16.05 -16.29 3.77
CA SER A 19 -16.73 -17.56 3.47
C SER A 19 -15.88 -18.78 3.78
N HIS A 20 -14.56 -18.68 3.68
CA HIS A 20 -13.61 -19.77 3.92
C HIS A 20 -12.87 -19.67 5.26
N LYS A 21 -13.11 -18.63 6.05
CA LYS A 21 -12.48 -18.39 7.36
C LYS A 21 -10.94 -18.47 7.31
N ARG A 22 -10.34 -17.79 6.32
CA ARG A 22 -8.89 -17.87 6.05
C ARG A 22 -8.23 -16.50 6.11
N VAL A 23 -6.91 -16.49 6.11
CA VAL A 23 -6.12 -15.29 5.93
C VAL A 23 -5.87 -15.07 4.44
N MET A 24 -6.10 -13.86 3.95
CA MET A 24 -5.78 -13.45 2.59
C MET A 24 -4.65 -12.43 2.61
N VAL A 25 -3.52 -12.81 2.00
CA VAL A 25 -2.36 -11.92 1.80
C VAL A 25 -2.48 -11.27 0.43
N VAL A 26 -2.44 -9.95 0.38
CA VAL A 26 -2.57 -9.17 -0.85
C VAL A 26 -1.31 -8.39 -1.09
N GLU A 27 -0.54 -8.79 -2.10
CA GLU A 27 0.66 -8.05 -2.50
C GLU A 27 0.30 -6.92 -3.46
N VAL A 28 0.73 -5.72 -3.12
CA VAL A 28 0.53 -4.52 -3.92
C VAL A 28 1.86 -3.92 -4.35
N MET A 29 1.85 -3.22 -5.48
CA MET A 29 3.00 -2.50 -6.01
C MET A 29 3.41 -1.35 -5.09
N GLY A 30 4.55 -0.74 -5.35
CA GLY A 30 5.07 0.42 -4.62
C GLY A 30 6.58 0.52 -4.66
N HIS A 31 7.26 -0.47 -5.25
CA HIS A 31 8.71 -0.57 -5.31
C HIS A 31 9.31 -0.49 -3.88
N HIS A 32 10.09 0.55 -3.56
CA HIS A 32 10.72 0.72 -2.26
C HIS A 32 9.92 1.59 -1.29
N ALA A 33 8.69 1.99 -1.63
CA ALA A 33 7.85 2.85 -0.80
C ALA A 33 6.47 2.23 -0.55
N GLY A 34 6.04 2.24 0.69
CA GLY A 34 4.80 1.61 1.16
C GLY A 34 3.52 2.41 0.95
N TRP A 35 3.55 3.51 0.21
CA TRP A 35 2.37 4.39 0.04
C TRP A 35 1.13 3.67 -0.47
N ILE A 36 1.29 2.84 -1.49
CA ILE A 36 0.15 2.09 -2.06
C ILE A 36 -0.40 1.09 -1.04
N ALA A 37 0.46 0.35 -0.34
CA ALA A 37 0.04 -0.60 0.67
C ALA A 37 -0.67 0.09 1.84
N LEU A 38 -0.15 1.24 2.30
CA LEU A 38 -0.77 2.01 3.37
C LEU A 38 -2.17 2.50 2.98
N TYR A 39 -2.28 3.20 1.86
CA TYR A 39 -3.57 3.77 1.44
C TYR A 39 -4.59 2.70 1.07
N ALA A 40 -4.19 1.70 0.28
CA ALA A 40 -5.09 0.62 -0.11
C ALA A 40 -5.49 -0.27 1.07
N GLY A 41 -4.54 -0.57 1.96
CA GLY A 41 -4.82 -1.36 3.16
C GLY A 41 -5.79 -0.65 4.11
N MET A 42 -5.58 0.64 4.35
CA MET A 42 -6.49 1.43 5.19
C MET A 42 -7.87 1.59 4.54
N ALA A 43 -7.94 1.91 3.25
CA ALA A 43 -9.20 2.08 2.54
C ALA A 43 -9.97 0.75 2.38
N GLY A 44 -9.25 -0.35 2.14
CA GLY A 44 -9.80 -1.69 1.97
C GLY A 44 -10.03 -2.45 3.28
N GLY A 45 -9.84 -1.83 4.45
CA GLY A 45 -10.12 -2.48 5.75
C GLY A 45 -9.18 -3.62 6.10
N ALA A 46 -7.90 -3.53 5.72
CA ALA A 46 -6.90 -4.51 6.09
C ALA A 46 -6.67 -4.57 7.60
N ASP A 47 -6.41 -5.77 8.11
CA ASP A 47 -6.12 -6.01 9.53
C ASP A 47 -4.62 -5.90 9.83
N VAL A 48 -3.80 -6.21 8.82
CA VAL A 48 -2.34 -6.11 8.86
C VAL A 48 -1.87 -5.37 7.61
N ILE A 49 -0.94 -4.42 7.77
CA ILE A 49 -0.34 -3.69 6.65
C ILE A 49 1.18 -3.70 6.84
N LEU A 50 1.91 -4.33 5.92
CA LEU A 50 3.37 -4.44 5.98
C LEU A 50 4.04 -3.48 4.98
N LEU A 51 4.86 -2.59 5.53
CA LEU A 51 5.52 -1.51 4.79
C LEU A 51 7.05 -1.68 4.84
N PRO A 52 7.77 -1.41 3.75
CA PRO A 52 9.23 -1.53 3.74
C PRO A 52 9.90 -0.58 4.73
N GLU A 53 9.32 0.61 4.95
CA GLU A 53 9.88 1.63 5.82
C GLU A 53 9.82 1.29 7.31
N LEU A 54 8.87 0.45 7.72
CA LEU A 54 8.69 0.11 9.12
C LEU A 54 9.44 -1.16 9.53
N GLY A 55 9.69 -2.06 8.58
CA GLY A 55 10.06 -3.43 8.88
C GLY A 55 8.91 -4.17 9.58
N TYR A 56 9.07 -5.45 9.86
CA TYR A 56 8.06 -6.25 10.56
C TYR A 56 8.69 -7.40 11.33
N ASP A 57 7.97 -7.88 12.33
CA ASP A 57 8.23 -9.09 13.08
C ASP A 57 7.09 -10.07 12.77
N ILE A 58 7.42 -11.20 12.19
CA ILE A 58 6.41 -12.19 11.76
C ILE A 58 5.67 -12.81 12.95
N ASP A 59 6.31 -12.93 14.09
CA ASP A 59 5.68 -13.48 15.29
C ASP A 59 4.59 -12.53 15.80
N LYS A 60 4.81 -11.22 15.75
CA LYS A 60 3.80 -10.22 16.09
C LYS A 60 2.64 -10.19 15.09
N VAL A 61 2.92 -10.41 13.80
CA VAL A 61 1.87 -10.58 12.79
C VAL A 61 1.01 -11.79 13.11
N ASN A 62 1.64 -12.94 13.41
CA ASN A 62 0.95 -14.18 13.78
C ASN A 62 0.12 -14.00 15.06
N GLU A 63 0.68 -13.37 16.09
CA GLU A 63 -0.02 -13.06 17.34
C GLU A 63 -1.27 -12.21 17.10
N ALA A 64 -1.16 -11.14 16.29
CA ALA A 64 -2.29 -10.28 15.96
C ALA A 64 -3.42 -11.04 15.23
N ILE A 65 -3.08 -11.93 14.30
CA ILE A 65 -4.04 -12.77 13.58
C ILE A 65 -4.73 -13.74 14.53
N LEU A 66 -3.97 -14.42 15.40
CA LEU A 66 -4.51 -15.34 16.40
C LEU A 66 -5.41 -14.63 17.42
N ASP A 67 -5.03 -13.43 17.86
CA ASP A 67 -5.84 -12.63 18.77
C ASP A 67 -7.19 -12.24 18.13
N ARG A 68 -7.17 -11.85 16.88
CA ARG A 68 -8.40 -11.59 16.11
C ARG A 68 -9.29 -12.83 16.02
N ALA A 69 -8.72 -13.99 15.71
CA ALA A 69 -9.46 -15.25 15.66
C ALA A 69 -10.09 -15.60 17.02
N ARG A 70 -9.35 -15.43 18.12
CA ARG A 70 -9.85 -15.60 19.50
C ARG A 70 -11.01 -14.68 19.84
N ARG A 71 -11.00 -13.45 19.29
CA ARG A 71 -12.10 -12.46 19.45
C ARG A 71 -13.30 -12.71 18.50
N GLY A 72 -13.34 -13.84 17.82
CA GLY A 72 -14.44 -14.23 16.95
C GLY A 72 -14.42 -13.56 15.56
N LYS A 73 -13.29 -13.02 15.14
CA LYS A 73 -13.08 -12.51 13.78
C LYS A 73 -12.61 -13.69 12.89
N PRO A 74 -13.45 -14.23 11.99
CA PRO A 74 -13.18 -15.51 11.35
C PRO A 74 -12.14 -15.46 10.24
N TYR A 75 -11.71 -14.28 9.80
CA TYR A 75 -10.74 -14.09 8.73
C TYR A 75 -9.86 -12.85 8.97
N SER A 76 -8.79 -12.74 8.22
CA SER A 76 -7.95 -11.54 8.23
C SER A 76 -7.46 -11.20 6.82
N ILE A 77 -7.35 -9.90 6.54
CA ILE A 77 -6.74 -9.35 5.33
C ILE A 77 -5.38 -8.76 5.70
N VAL A 78 -4.35 -9.24 5.02
CA VAL A 78 -2.96 -8.78 5.18
C VAL A 78 -2.52 -8.12 3.88
N VAL A 79 -2.27 -6.81 3.90
CA VAL A 79 -1.76 -6.08 2.74
C VAL A 79 -0.25 -5.95 2.85
N VAL A 80 0.46 -6.35 1.81
CA VAL A 80 1.92 -6.42 1.79
C VAL A 80 2.45 -5.57 0.63
N ALA A 81 3.36 -4.65 0.93
CA ALA A 81 4.10 -3.94 -0.11
C ALA A 81 5.13 -4.87 -0.76
N GLU A 82 5.25 -4.85 -2.08
CA GLU A 82 6.24 -5.66 -2.82
C GLU A 82 7.70 -5.40 -2.42
N GLY A 83 7.97 -4.26 -1.79
CA GLY A 83 9.30 -3.82 -1.39
C GLY A 83 9.72 -4.22 0.03
N ILE A 84 8.95 -5.00 0.78
CA ILE A 84 9.40 -5.46 2.09
C ILE A 84 10.53 -6.48 1.94
N GLU A 85 11.46 -6.48 2.88
CA GLU A 85 12.53 -7.48 2.92
C GLU A 85 12.02 -8.82 3.43
N THR A 86 12.45 -9.91 2.78
CA THR A 86 12.16 -11.28 3.21
C THR A 86 13.46 -12.04 3.43
N PRO A 87 13.56 -12.91 4.46
CA PRO A 87 14.78 -13.65 4.78
C PRO A 87 15.30 -14.53 3.64
N ASP A 88 14.39 -15.09 2.85
CA ASP A 88 14.71 -16.00 1.73
C ASP A 88 14.82 -15.27 0.38
N LYS A 89 14.71 -13.93 0.38
CA LYS A 89 14.74 -13.09 -0.83
C LYS A 89 13.72 -13.50 -1.90
N LYS A 90 12.68 -14.22 -1.50
CA LYS A 90 11.56 -14.57 -2.37
C LYS A 90 10.52 -13.46 -2.38
N ARG A 91 9.49 -13.67 -3.22
CA ARG A 91 8.37 -12.74 -3.30
C ARG A 91 7.73 -12.57 -1.91
N PRO A 92 7.47 -11.32 -1.49
CA PRO A 92 6.91 -11.03 -0.17
C PRO A 92 5.64 -11.81 0.16
N SER A 93 4.68 -11.88 -0.76
CA SER A 93 3.44 -12.63 -0.51
C SER A 93 3.67 -14.11 -0.26
N ASP A 94 4.56 -14.76 -1.01
CA ASP A 94 4.90 -16.18 -0.83
C ASP A 94 5.49 -16.46 0.56
N TYR A 95 6.40 -15.59 1.00
CA TYR A 95 7.03 -15.73 2.32
C TYR A 95 6.03 -15.50 3.44
N ILE A 96 5.31 -14.38 3.40
CA ILE A 96 4.34 -14.01 4.44
C ILE A 96 3.23 -15.04 4.55
N THR A 97 2.70 -15.55 3.43
CA THR A 97 1.66 -16.59 3.40
C THR A 97 2.12 -17.86 4.13
N ARG A 98 3.31 -18.36 3.77
CA ARG A 98 3.86 -19.55 4.42
C ARG A 98 4.17 -19.33 5.90
N ALA A 99 4.70 -18.18 6.24
CA ALA A 99 5.06 -17.85 7.61
C ALA A 99 3.81 -17.69 8.52
N ILE A 100 2.73 -17.09 8.00
CA ILE A 100 1.45 -17.01 8.73
C ILE A 100 0.83 -18.40 8.88
N GLU A 101 0.75 -19.18 7.81
CA GLU A 101 0.17 -20.53 7.88
C GLU A 101 0.93 -21.43 8.85
N ALA A 102 2.26 -21.40 8.83
CA ALA A 102 3.10 -22.16 9.75
C ALA A 102 2.97 -21.70 11.22
N GLY A 103 2.89 -20.39 11.46
CA GLY A 103 2.83 -19.83 12.82
C GLY A 103 1.44 -19.83 13.45
N THR A 104 0.38 -19.83 12.65
CA THR A 104 -1.00 -19.73 13.15
C THR A 104 -1.81 -21.02 12.98
N GLY A 105 -1.44 -21.88 12.04
CA GLY A 105 -2.24 -23.04 11.62
C GLY A 105 -3.51 -22.68 10.85
N ILE A 106 -3.71 -21.40 10.51
CA ILE A 106 -4.88 -20.92 9.76
C ILE A 106 -4.55 -20.99 8.28
N GLU A 107 -5.45 -21.55 7.47
CA GLU A 107 -5.29 -21.58 6.02
C GLU A 107 -5.06 -20.17 5.48
N THR A 108 -3.96 -20.00 4.77
CA THR A 108 -3.53 -18.69 4.24
C THR A 108 -3.34 -18.78 2.74
N ARG A 109 -3.86 -17.81 2.01
CA ARG A 109 -3.71 -17.70 0.55
C ARG A 109 -3.22 -16.32 0.17
N ASP A 110 -2.44 -16.24 -0.89
CA ASP A 110 -1.97 -14.97 -1.43
C ASP A 110 -2.65 -14.60 -2.75
N THR A 111 -2.62 -13.31 -3.02
CA THR A 111 -3.02 -12.72 -4.29
C THR A 111 -2.06 -11.59 -4.62
N VAL A 112 -1.41 -11.68 -5.77
CA VAL A 112 -0.55 -10.62 -6.28
C VAL A 112 -1.34 -9.81 -7.29
N LEU A 113 -1.61 -8.55 -7.00
CA LEU A 113 -2.38 -7.69 -7.92
C LEU A 113 -1.57 -7.31 -9.15
N GLY A 114 -0.25 -7.19 -9.02
CA GLY A 114 0.67 -6.95 -10.12
C GLY A 114 0.26 -5.79 -11.03
N TYR A 115 0.47 -5.93 -12.31
CA TYR A 115 0.25 -4.87 -13.31
C TYR A 115 -1.21 -4.47 -13.51
N THR A 116 -2.18 -5.23 -13.03
CA THR A 116 -3.59 -4.80 -13.06
C THR A 116 -3.81 -3.48 -12.34
N GLN A 117 -2.96 -3.16 -11.35
CA GLN A 117 -2.98 -1.88 -10.63
C GLN A 117 -2.63 -0.67 -11.52
N ARG A 118 -2.00 -0.89 -12.66
CA ARG A 118 -1.66 0.17 -13.65
C ARG A 118 -2.72 0.32 -14.73
N GLY A 119 -3.71 -0.55 -14.76
CA GLY A 119 -4.80 -0.52 -15.73
C GLY A 119 -5.95 0.37 -15.29
N GLY A 120 -6.96 0.45 -16.16
CA GLY A 120 -8.18 1.20 -15.91
C GLY A 120 -8.15 2.62 -16.46
N ASN A 121 -9.33 3.25 -16.48
CA ASN A 121 -9.48 4.63 -16.91
C ASN A 121 -9.09 5.59 -15.76
N PRO A 122 -8.45 6.73 -16.07
CA PRO A 122 -8.18 7.75 -15.07
C PRO A 122 -9.49 8.33 -14.52
N SER A 123 -9.51 8.58 -13.21
CA SER A 123 -10.61 9.26 -12.55
C SER A 123 -10.69 10.74 -12.97
N PRO A 124 -11.80 11.44 -12.70
CA PRO A 124 -11.87 12.90 -12.87
C PRO A 124 -10.76 13.64 -12.13
N PHE A 125 -10.38 13.17 -10.93
CA PHE A 125 -9.25 13.70 -10.17
C PHE A 125 -7.93 13.57 -10.94
N ASP A 126 -7.64 12.37 -11.45
CA ASP A 126 -6.40 12.13 -12.21
C ASP A 126 -6.30 13.00 -13.45
N ARG A 127 -7.43 13.15 -14.18
CA ARG A 127 -7.49 13.98 -15.39
C ARG A 127 -7.24 15.44 -15.08
N ASN A 128 -7.87 15.99 -14.04
CA ASN A 128 -7.68 17.37 -13.61
C ASN A 128 -6.25 17.60 -13.11
N LEU A 129 -5.70 16.66 -12.35
CA LEU A 129 -4.32 16.71 -11.88
C LEU A 129 -3.34 16.71 -13.06
N ALA A 130 -3.51 15.82 -14.03
CA ALA A 130 -2.68 15.74 -15.22
C ALA A 130 -2.76 17.05 -16.05
N THR A 131 -3.96 17.60 -16.22
CA THR A 131 -4.16 18.88 -16.91
C THR A 131 -3.41 20.02 -16.23
N ARG A 132 -3.51 20.13 -14.91
CA ARG A 132 -2.82 21.17 -14.13
C ARG A 132 -1.31 21.06 -14.20
N LEU A 133 -0.78 19.85 -14.00
CA LEU A 133 0.66 19.60 -14.06
C LEU A 133 1.21 19.80 -15.48
N GLY A 134 0.50 19.29 -16.51
CA GLY A 134 0.88 19.44 -17.91
C GLY A 134 0.86 20.90 -18.38
N GLY A 135 -0.16 21.65 -18.00
CA GLY A 135 -0.23 23.09 -18.29
C GLY A 135 0.96 23.86 -17.72
N HIS A 136 1.27 23.66 -16.44
CA HIS A 136 2.42 24.32 -15.81
C HIS A 136 3.77 23.89 -16.42
N ALA A 137 3.92 22.60 -16.78
CA ALA A 137 5.11 22.12 -17.47
C ALA A 137 5.30 22.83 -18.84
N THR A 138 4.20 23.05 -19.57
CA THR A 138 4.22 23.78 -20.86
C THR A 138 4.63 25.24 -20.66
N GLU A 139 4.13 25.91 -19.61
CA GLU A 139 4.54 27.28 -19.28
C GLU A 139 6.04 27.37 -18.96
N LEU A 140 6.59 26.43 -18.18
CA LEU A 140 8.03 26.40 -17.89
C LEU A 140 8.86 26.27 -19.18
N ILE A 141 8.44 25.38 -20.10
CA ILE A 141 9.11 25.21 -21.40
C ILE A 141 9.05 26.50 -22.21
N ALA A 142 7.89 27.15 -22.30
CA ALA A 142 7.71 28.41 -23.03
C ALA A 142 8.57 29.54 -22.47
N ASN A 143 8.81 29.54 -21.16
CA ASN A 143 9.67 30.52 -20.48
C ASN A 143 11.17 30.15 -20.51
N GLY A 144 11.55 28.97 -21.08
CA GLY A 144 12.94 28.52 -21.09
C GLY A 144 13.42 27.95 -19.73
N GLU A 145 12.51 27.63 -18.81
CA GLU A 145 12.81 27.13 -17.48
C GLU A 145 12.94 25.58 -17.51
N PHE A 146 14.11 25.09 -17.85
CA PHE A 146 14.42 23.67 -17.92
C PHE A 146 15.01 23.11 -16.62
N GLY A 147 15.14 21.78 -16.54
CA GLY A 147 15.73 21.11 -15.37
C GLY A 147 14.87 21.17 -14.11
N ARG A 148 13.56 21.29 -14.26
CA ARG A 148 12.59 21.37 -13.17
C ARG A 148 11.58 20.23 -13.20
N MET A 149 11.09 19.84 -12.05
CA MET A 149 9.99 18.90 -11.88
C MET A 149 8.74 19.67 -11.43
N VAL A 150 7.65 19.54 -12.17
CA VAL A 150 6.34 20.04 -11.72
C VAL A 150 5.79 19.18 -10.60
N CYS A 151 5.22 19.80 -9.60
CA CYS A 151 4.68 19.10 -8.44
C CYS A 151 3.47 19.83 -7.84
N MET A 152 2.73 19.12 -6.99
CA MET A 152 1.68 19.71 -6.15
C MET A 152 2.25 20.06 -4.79
N LYS A 153 1.97 21.28 -4.30
CA LYS A 153 2.22 21.68 -2.92
C LYS A 153 0.92 22.21 -2.31
N GLY A 154 0.30 21.35 -1.51
CA GLY A 154 -1.10 21.54 -1.16
C GLY A 154 -1.97 21.58 -2.42
N ASP A 155 -2.77 22.62 -2.58
CA ASP A 155 -3.66 22.80 -3.74
C ASP A 155 -3.02 23.61 -4.90
N ARG A 156 -1.73 23.94 -4.81
CA ARG A 156 -1.04 24.71 -5.84
C ARG A 156 -0.11 23.85 -6.65
N VAL A 157 -0.01 24.15 -7.94
CA VAL A 157 1.03 23.60 -8.81
C VAL A 157 2.27 24.47 -8.66
N GLU A 158 3.39 23.85 -8.37
CA GLU A 158 4.71 24.48 -8.29
C GLU A 158 5.73 23.67 -9.10
N SER A 159 6.94 24.16 -9.17
CA SER A 159 8.06 23.42 -9.75
C SER A 159 9.29 23.52 -8.84
N ILE A 160 10.07 22.47 -8.79
CA ILE A 160 11.31 22.38 -8.03
C ILE A 160 12.45 21.93 -8.94
N PRO A 161 13.71 22.35 -8.69
CA PRO A 161 14.85 21.87 -9.45
C PRO A 161 14.99 20.33 -9.39
N LEU A 162 15.27 19.69 -10.52
CA LEU A 162 15.47 18.23 -10.57
C LEU A 162 16.58 17.75 -9.64
N LEU A 163 17.62 18.53 -9.43
CA LEU A 163 18.73 18.21 -8.53
C LEU A 163 18.29 18.09 -7.06
N GLU A 164 17.20 18.75 -6.68
CA GLU A 164 16.67 18.65 -5.32
C GLU A 164 15.93 17.34 -5.06
N VAL A 165 15.48 16.64 -6.09
CA VAL A 165 14.71 15.40 -6.01
C VAL A 165 15.46 14.17 -6.51
N ALA A 166 16.50 14.38 -7.34
CA ALA A 166 17.29 13.28 -7.88
C ALA A 166 17.90 12.44 -6.75
N GLY A 167 17.69 11.12 -6.81
CA GLY A 167 18.16 10.18 -5.80
C GLY A 167 17.41 10.22 -4.46
N LYS A 168 16.38 11.04 -4.33
CA LYS A 168 15.54 11.09 -3.11
C LYS A 168 14.20 10.40 -3.36
N LEU A 169 13.84 9.50 -2.45
CA LEU A 169 12.55 8.83 -2.45
C LEU A 169 11.68 9.37 -1.30
N LYS A 170 10.46 9.74 -1.61
CA LYS A 170 9.48 10.12 -0.57
C LYS A 170 8.97 8.84 0.08
N LEU A 171 9.47 8.54 1.26
CA LEU A 171 9.09 7.38 2.06
C LEU A 171 7.92 7.69 2.99
N VAL A 172 7.22 6.65 3.44
CA VAL A 172 6.21 6.74 4.50
C VAL A 172 6.93 6.90 5.83
N THR A 173 6.58 7.93 6.59
CA THR A 173 7.16 8.14 7.93
C THR A 173 6.40 7.35 8.99
N PRO A 174 7.07 6.86 10.05
CA PRO A 174 6.41 6.05 11.10
C PRO A 174 5.30 6.79 11.86
N ASP A 175 5.34 8.12 11.86
CA ASP A 175 4.39 9.03 12.48
C ASP A 175 3.29 9.52 11.52
N HIS A 176 3.23 8.97 10.30
CA HIS A 176 2.20 9.33 9.33
C HIS A 176 0.79 9.12 9.93
N ASP A 177 -0.10 10.09 9.74
CA ASP A 177 -1.43 10.10 10.36
C ASP A 177 -2.21 8.79 10.14
N LEU A 178 -2.23 8.26 8.91
CA LEU A 178 -2.90 6.97 8.63
C LEU A 178 -2.33 5.80 9.44
N ILE A 179 -1.03 5.79 9.74
CA ILE A 179 -0.44 4.75 10.60
C ILE A 179 -0.93 4.92 12.04
N VAL A 180 -0.93 6.16 12.52
CA VAL A 180 -1.42 6.48 13.87
C VAL A 180 -2.90 6.10 14.01
N GLN A 181 -3.73 6.48 13.05
CA GLN A 181 -5.16 6.13 13.06
C GLN A 181 -5.37 4.61 12.90
N GLY A 182 -4.64 3.95 12.00
CA GLY A 182 -4.70 2.51 11.82
C GLY A 182 -4.43 1.75 13.12
N LYS A 183 -3.37 2.12 13.84
CA LYS A 183 -3.06 1.52 15.16
C LYS A 183 -4.21 1.72 16.17
N ARG A 184 -4.82 2.90 16.21
CA ARG A 184 -5.99 3.18 17.08
C ARG A 184 -7.21 2.32 16.73
N MET A 185 -7.37 1.96 15.45
CA MET A 185 -8.43 1.09 14.95
C MET A 185 -8.12 -0.40 15.12
N GLY A 186 -6.92 -0.75 15.59
CA GLY A 186 -6.48 -2.14 15.78
C GLY A 186 -5.81 -2.76 14.56
N VAL A 187 -5.45 -1.96 13.56
CA VAL A 187 -4.60 -2.41 12.45
C VAL A 187 -3.17 -2.56 12.94
N THR A 188 -2.54 -3.71 12.70
CA THR A 188 -1.12 -3.90 12.99
C THR A 188 -0.24 -3.63 11.78
N PHE A 189 0.94 -3.07 12.05
CA PHE A 189 1.99 -2.83 11.05
C PHE A 189 3.20 -3.76 11.28
N GLY A 190 2.96 -4.91 11.95
CA GLY A 190 4.00 -5.90 12.20
C GLY A 190 4.97 -5.55 13.33
N LYS A 191 4.57 -4.65 14.24
CA LYS A 191 5.41 -4.21 15.37
C LYS A 191 4.62 -4.13 16.66
#